data_355b7f6b049ab144447602e57915e3ee
#
_entry.id   355b7f6b049ab144447602e57915e3ee
#
_cell.length_a   1.000
_cell.length_b   1.000
_cell.length_c   1.000
_cell.angle_alpha   90.00
_cell.angle_beta   90.00
_cell.angle_gamma   90.00
#
_symmetry.space_group_name_H-M   'P 1'
#
loop_
_entity.id
_entity.type
_entity.pdbx_description
1 polymer ?
#
loop_
_entity_poly.entity_id
_entity_poly.type
_entity_poly.pdbx_seq_one_letter_code
_entity_poly.pdbx_strand_id
1 'polypeptide(L)'
;MSMDRLNAHLDRGWDLLQKGDTRGARSSARRALELDADSPDAHNLLGHSAEQEGEIDEALEHYRQAMALDDGFIDPMLAAAELLLHPLEAFDEAIELCDEILSFAESPDDVADALLLKFDAMLGLDAPPAELRRVLAAVPEGPFENPAIVYHAGRAWFELGELDAAEALLLKAIADEPQNPDGHYYLGLVREQRDDWRGAAVAFLESRELDLHLPTAPWSPSRAEFHRILVKALDQIPRDASAPLDGALVLSAEAPGMELVAEGVDPRQPVLIEGVGPGGIPIAPGSLVRVFVYQRNVERLVASLDDLEAELVSQVQAELHRVVQGDAAPSPEALSPPAPGPIAQVAPAPGPGPRDEEPRPRRPARKKD
;
A
#
# COMPACT_ATOMS: atom_id res chain seq x y z
N MET A 1 -10.25 -22.10 -33.42
CA MET A 1 -9.78 -20.94 -34.22
C MET A 1 -10.21 -19.58 -33.65
N SER A 2 -11.49 -19.38 -33.29
CA SER A 2 -11.89 -18.09 -32.64
C SER A 2 -11.35 -18.01 -31.19
N MET A 3 -11.54 -19.06 -30.40
CA MET A 3 -11.05 -19.17 -29.02
C MET A 3 -9.52 -19.02 -28.94
N ASP A 4 -8.77 -19.71 -29.81
CA ASP A 4 -7.31 -19.59 -29.84
C ASP A 4 -6.83 -18.15 -30.10
N ARG A 5 -7.61 -17.39 -30.89
CA ARG A 5 -7.30 -15.98 -31.16
C ARG A 5 -7.68 -15.08 -29.98
N LEU A 6 -8.78 -15.37 -29.29
CA LEU A 6 -9.21 -14.68 -28.09
C LEU A 6 -8.10 -14.81 -27.04
N ASN A 7 -7.73 -16.05 -26.71
CA ASN A 7 -6.69 -16.31 -25.72
C ASN A 7 -5.36 -15.65 -26.10
N ALA A 8 -4.95 -15.70 -27.37
CA ALA A 8 -3.73 -15.04 -27.83
C ALA A 8 -3.77 -13.50 -27.68
N HIS A 9 -4.95 -12.86 -27.74
CA HIS A 9 -5.08 -11.44 -27.45
C HIS A 9 -5.05 -11.17 -25.95
N LEU A 10 -5.66 -12.02 -25.13
CA LEU A 10 -5.61 -11.91 -23.67
C LEU A 10 -4.18 -12.11 -23.15
N ASP A 11 -3.52 -13.20 -23.54
CA ASP A 11 -2.12 -13.46 -23.16
C ASP A 11 -1.19 -12.30 -23.51
N ARG A 12 -1.34 -11.79 -24.75
CA ARG A 12 -0.58 -10.62 -25.18
C ARG A 12 -0.92 -9.37 -24.36
N GLY A 13 -2.18 -9.20 -23.98
CA GLY A 13 -2.63 -8.06 -23.20
C GLY A 13 -2.00 -8.07 -21.80
N TRP A 14 -2.02 -9.22 -21.14
CA TRP A 14 -1.37 -9.40 -19.85
C TRP A 14 0.16 -9.19 -19.91
N ASP A 15 0.81 -9.74 -20.94
CA ASP A 15 2.23 -9.51 -21.20
C ASP A 15 2.60 -8.02 -21.35
N LEU A 16 1.74 -7.25 -22.01
CA LEU A 16 1.95 -5.81 -22.21
C LEU A 16 1.70 -5.04 -20.92
N LEU A 17 0.67 -5.42 -20.15
CA LEU A 17 0.34 -4.82 -18.88
C LEU A 17 1.50 -4.99 -17.88
N GLN A 18 2.08 -6.19 -17.78
CA GLN A 18 3.25 -6.47 -16.96
C GLN A 18 4.47 -5.62 -17.34
N LYS A 19 4.59 -5.21 -18.60
CA LYS A 19 5.65 -4.33 -19.09
C LYS A 19 5.33 -2.84 -18.95
N GLY A 20 4.18 -2.50 -18.37
CA GLY A 20 3.70 -1.13 -18.23
C GLY A 20 3.14 -0.51 -19.52
N ASP A 21 2.94 -1.30 -20.59
CA ASP A 21 2.29 -0.82 -21.81
C ASP A 21 0.76 -0.98 -21.69
N THR A 22 0.16 -0.14 -20.89
CA THR A 22 -1.29 -0.11 -20.64
C THR A 22 -2.09 0.13 -21.92
N ARG A 23 -1.60 0.99 -22.83
CA ARG A 23 -2.25 1.24 -24.12
C ARG A 23 -2.24 0.01 -25.01
N GLY A 24 -1.15 -0.72 -25.04
CA GLY A 24 -1.02 -1.99 -25.75
C GLY A 24 -1.95 -3.06 -25.17
N ALA A 25 -2.03 -3.15 -23.84
CA ALA A 25 -2.93 -4.04 -23.13
C ALA A 25 -4.40 -3.75 -23.45
N ARG A 26 -4.85 -2.50 -23.32
CA ARG A 26 -6.20 -2.06 -23.72
C ARG A 26 -6.52 -2.38 -25.18
N SER A 27 -5.57 -2.17 -26.09
CA SER A 27 -5.78 -2.51 -27.51
C SER A 27 -5.96 -4.01 -27.71
N SER A 28 -5.23 -4.83 -26.96
CA SER A 28 -5.36 -6.30 -27.01
C SER A 28 -6.68 -6.77 -26.42
N ALA A 29 -7.09 -6.22 -25.26
CA ALA A 29 -8.36 -6.52 -24.63
C ALA A 29 -9.56 -6.15 -25.52
N ARG A 30 -9.55 -4.97 -26.15
CA ARG A 30 -10.60 -4.57 -27.11
C ARG A 30 -10.71 -5.52 -28.30
N ARG A 31 -9.58 -6.05 -28.81
CA ARG A 31 -9.59 -7.06 -29.86
C ARG A 31 -10.13 -8.40 -29.37
N ALA A 32 -9.93 -8.74 -28.11
CA ALA A 32 -10.57 -9.89 -27.51
C ALA A 32 -12.10 -9.71 -27.48
N LEU A 33 -12.60 -8.54 -27.08
CA LEU A 33 -14.02 -8.20 -27.09
C LEU A 33 -14.65 -8.15 -28.51
N GLU A 34 -13.86 -7.84 -29.57
CA GLU A 34 -14.33 -7.97 -30.94
C GLU A 34 -14.59 -9.43 -31.36
N LEU A 35 -13.91 -10.38 -30.70
CA LEU A 35 -14.06 -11.82 -30.95
C LEU A 35 -15.13 -12.44 -30.05
N ASP A 36 -15.25 -11.99 -28.84
CA ASP A 36 -16.23 -12.38 -27.84
C ASP A 36 -16.57 -11.18 -26.95
N ALA A 37 -17.73 -10.58 -27.20
CA ALA A 37 -18.17 -9.37 -26.48
C ALA A 37 -18.53 -9.65 -25.01
N ASP A 38 -18.78 -10.91 -24.67
CA ASP A 38 -19.14 -11.35 -23.33
C ASP A 38 -17.95 -12.04 -22.61
N SER A 39 -16.71 -11.69 -22.97
CA SER A 39 -15.50 -12.22 -22.33
C SER A 39 -15.23 -11.53 -20.97
N PRO A 40 -15.39 -12.21 -19.82
CA PRO A 40 -15.06 -11.64 -18.52
C PRO A 40 -13.56 -11.34 -18.39
N ASP A 41 -12.69 -12.20 -18.95
CA ASP A 41 -11.23 -11.99 -18.92
C ASP A 41 -10.82 -10.70 -19.63
N ALA A 42 -11.49 -10.35 -20.74
CA ALA A 42 -11.17 -9.13 -21.48
C ALA A 42 -11.60 -7.88 -20.70
N HIS A 43 -12.71 -7.95 -19.98
CA HIS A 43 -13.13 -6.87 -19.07
C HIS A 43 -12.19 -6.78 -17.85
N ASN A 44 -11.78 -7.89 -17.27
CA ASN A 44 -10.80 -7.92 -16.19
C ASN A 44 -9.47 -7.24 -16.62
N LEU A 45 -8.95 -7.59 -17.80
CA LEU A 45 -7.74 -6.97 -18.36
C LEU A 45 -7.91 -5.46 -18.63
N LEU A 46 -9.10 -5.01 -19.05
CA LEU A 46 -9.39 -3.58 -19.17
C LEU A 46 -9.44 -2.88 -17.81
N GLY A 47 -10.01 -3.52 -16.80
CA GLY A 47 -10.03 -3.04 -15.44
C GLY A 47 -8.62 -2.78 -14.90
N HIS A 48 -7.76 -3.78 -14.93
CA HIS A 48 -6.36 -3.63 -14.52
C HIS A 48 -5.58 -2.60 -15.35
N SER A 49 -5.90 -2.46 -16.65
CA SER A 49 -5.26 -1.44 -17.47
C SER A 49 -5.69 -0.03 -17.07
N ALA A 50 -6.97 0.17 -16.69
CA ALA A 50 -7.50 1.43 -16.22
C ALA A 50 -6.94 1.79 -14.84
N GLU A 51 -6.87 0.81 -13.95
CA GLU A 51 -6.28 0.93 -12.63
C GLU A 51 -4.83 1.40 -12.69
N GLN A 52 -4.00 0.80 -13.55
CA GLN A 52 -2.61 1.24 -13.75
C GLN A 52 -2.49 2.66 -14.32
N GLU A 53 -3.50 3.16 -15.01
CA GLU A 53 -3.58 4.54 -15.50
C GLU A 53 -4.17 5.50 -14.46
N GLY A 54 -4.62 4.99 -13.30
CA GLY A 54 -5.27 5.77 -12.24
C GLY A 54 -6.73 6.12 -12.54
N GLU A 55 -7.34 5.48 -13.55
CA GLU A 55 -8.72 5.70 -13.94
C GLU A 55 -9.67 4.79 -13.15
N ILE A 56 -9.81 5.09 -11.86
CA ILE A 56 -10.48 4.23 -10.87
C ILE A 56 -11.93 3.91 -11.22
N ASP A 57 -12.70 4.91 -11.67
CA ASP A 57 -14.11 4.71 -12.05
C ASP A 57 -14.24 3.76 -13.26
N GLU A 58 -13.36 3.90 -14.27
CA GLU A 58 -13.33 3.01 -15.43
C GLU A 58 -12.90 1.59 -15.04
N ALA A 59 -11.93 1.46 -14.14
CA ALA A 59 -11.48 0.16 -13.63
C ALA A 59 -12.63 -0.59 -12.95
N LEU A 60 -13.35 0.06 -12.03
CA LEU A 60 -14.50 -0.53 -11.35
C LEU A 60 -15.63 -0.91 -12.29
N GLU A 61 -15.91 -0.08 -13.29
CA GLU A 61 -16.94 -0.42 -14.30
C GLU A 61 -16.57 -1.71 -15.05
N HIS A 62 -15.30 -1.86 -15.43
CA HIS A 62 -14.83 -3.06 -16.10
C HIS A 62 -14.82 -4.29 -15.18
N TYR A 63 -14.42 -4.17 -13.93
CA TYR A 63 -14.49 -5.26 -12.96
C TYR A 63 -15.94 -5.68 -12.72
N ARG A 64 -16.87 -4.73 -12.54
CA ARG A 64 -18.32 -5.04 -12.44
C ARG A 64 -18.87 -5.76 -13.66
N GLN A 65 -18.40 -5.40 -14.86
CA GLN A 65 -18.78 -6.11 -16.09
C GLN A 65 -18.23 -7.54 -16.11
N ALA A 66 -16.98 -7.74 -15.70
CA ALA A 66 -16.39 -9.07 -15.60
C ALA A 66 -17.18 -9.96 -14.61
N MET A 67 -17.48 -9.44 -13.43
CA MET A 67 -18.28 -10.12 -12.40
C MET A 67 -19.71 -10.45 -12.88
N ALA A 68 -20.35 -9.53 -13.62
CA ALA A 68 -21.69 -9.76 -14.16
C ALA A 68 -21.72 -10.86 -15.24
N LEU A 69 -20.61 -11.11 -15.93
CA LEU A 69 -20.47 -12.14 -16.95
C LEU A 69 -20.10 -13.52 -16.35
N ASP A 70 -19.37 -13.51 -15.23
CA ASP A 70 -19.00 -14.72 -14.48
C ASP A 70 -19.04 -14.43 -12.97
N ASP A 71 -20.13 -14.86 -12.32
CA ASP A 71 -20.42 -14.61 -10.89
C ASP A 71 -19.33 -15.18 -9.93
N GLY A 72 -18.52 -16.11 -10.40
CA GLY A 72 -17.46 -16.77 -9.62
C GLY A 72 -16.05 -16.33 -10.00
N PHE A 73 -15.89 -15.26 -10.76
CA PHE A 73 -14.59 -14.77 -11.17
C PHE A 73 -13.94 -13.92 -10.06
N ILE A 74 -13.15 -14.56 -9.23
CA ILE A 74 -12.58 -13.97 -8.01
C ILE A 74 -11.61 -12.83 -8.30
N ASP A 75 -10.74 -12.94 -9.32
CA ASP A 75 -9.73 -11.92 -9.62
C ASP A 75 -10.31 -10.48 -9.75
N PRO A 76 -11.33 -10.21 -10.59
CA PRO A 76 -11.93 -8.86 -10.65
C PRO A 76 -12.70 -8.49 -9.39
N MET A 77 -13.19 -9.46 -8.59
CA MET A 77 -13.85 -9.18 -7.32
C MET A 77 -12.83 -8.68 -6.28
N LEU A 78 -11.67 -9.32 -6.16
CA LEU A 78 -10.58 -8.89 -5.28
C LEU A 78 -10.06 -7.51 -5.70
N ALA A 79 -9.79 -7.31 -6.99
CA ALA A 79 -9.34 -6.02 -7.50
C ALA A 79 -10.37 -4.89 -7.26
N ALA A 80 -11.66 -5.17 -7.44
CA ALA A 80 -12.71 -4.21 -7.13
C ALA A 80 -12.78 -3.92 -5.62
N ALA A 81 -12.62 -4.93 -4.75
CA ALA A 81 -12.61 -4.75 -3.31
C ALA A 81 -11.42 -3.89 -2.85
N GLU A 82 -10.25 -4.06 -3.45
CA GLU A 82 -9.08 -3.20 -3.20
C GLU A 82 -9.36 -1.74 -3.58
N LEU A 83 -9.98 -1.47 -4.74
CA LEU A 83 -10.33 -0.11 -5.17
C LEU A 83 -11.42 0.52 -4.29
N LEU A 84 -12.38 -0.27 -3.83
CA LEU A 84 -13.41 0.18 -2.89
C LEU A 84 -12.80 0.52 -1.52
N LEU A 85 -11.80 -0.25 -1.09
CA LEU A 85 -11.06 0.00 0.13
C LEU A 85 -10.15 1.24 -0.02
N HIS A 86 -9.38 1.30 -1.10
CA HIS A 86 -8.43 2.36 -1.43
C HIS A 86 -8.40 2.63 -2.94
N PRO A 87 -8.67 3.84 -3.42
CA PRO A 87 -8.74 5.11 -2.72
C PRO A 87 -10.17 5.56 -2.35
N LEU A 88 -11.20 4.73 -2.55
CA LEU A 88 -12.60 5.18 -2.46
C LEU A 88 -13.14 5.21 -1.03
N GLU A 89 -12.51 4.53 -0.09
CA GLU A 89 -12.95 4.42 1.32
C GLU A 89 -14.43 3.96 1.44
N ALA A 90 -14.90 3.18 0.45
CA ALA A 90 -16.25 2.62 0.40
C ALA A 90 -16.30 1.30 1.20
N PHE A 91 -15.98 1.38 2.49
CA PHE A 91 -15.72 0.23 3.35
C PHE A 91 -16.90 -0.76 3.43
N ASP A 92 -18.15 -0.26 3.50
CA ASP A 92 -19.32 -1.14 3.55
C ASP A 92 -19.44 -1.98 2.27
N GLU A 93 -19.26 -1.37 1.08
CA GLU A 93 -19.29 -2.07 -0.21
C GLU A 93 -18.12 -3.07 -0.32
N ALA A 94 -16.94 -2.71 0.18
CA ALA A 94 -15.79 -3.62 0.21
C ALA A 94 -16.06 -4.85 1.09
N ILE A 95 -16.67 -4.68 2.25
CA ILE A 95 -17.05 -5.79 3.14
C ILE A 95 -18.08 -6.72 2.46
N GLU A 96 -19.13 -6.14 1.84
CA GLU A 96 -20.14 -6.93 1.13
C GLU A 96 -19.50 -7.76 0.00
N LEU A 97 -18.60 -7.16 -0.76
CA LEU A 97 -17.89 -7.85 -1.84
C LEU A 97 -16.94 -8.93 -1.32
N CYS A 98 -16.23 -8.68 -0.22
CA CYS A 98 -15.41 -9.71 0.43
C CYS A 98 -16.26 -10.92 0.92
N ASP A 99 -17.47 -10.66 1.46
CA ASP A 99 -18.38 -11.74 1.85
C ASP A 99 -18.87 -12.54 0.63
N GLU A 100 -19.07 -11.88 -0.50
CA GLU A 100 -19.42 -12.56 -1.75
C GLU A 100 -18.24 -13.41 -2.25
N ILE A 101 -17.00 -12.88 -2.27
CA ILE A 101 -15.79 -13.64 -2.61
C ILE A 101 -15.68 -14.90 -1.73
N LEU A 102 -15.83 -14.77 -0.42
CA LEU A 102 -15.77 -15.89 0.51
C LEU A 102 -16.81 -16.99 0.23
N SER A 103 -17.91 -16.65 -0.45
CA SER A 103 -18.91 -17.65 -0.87
C SER A 103 -18.49 -18.50 -2.08
N PHE A 104 -17.52 -18.02 -2.87
CA PHE A 104 -17.01 -18.67 -4.07
C PHE A 104 -15.57 -19.18 -3.90
N ALA A 105 -14.80 -18.58 -3.00
CA ALA A 105 -13.37 -18.88 -2.81
C ALA A 105 -13.17 -20.36 -2.40
N GLU A 106 -12.30 -21.05 -3.15
CA GLU A 106 -11.93 -22.44 -2.90
C GLU A 106 -10.44 -22.57 -2.53
N SER A 107 -9.60 -21.61 -2.99
CA SER A 107 -8.18 -21.61 -2.67
C SER A 107 -7.90 -20.96 -1.31
N PRO A 108 -6.86 -21.41 -0.59
CA PRO A 108 -6.43 -20.74 0.65
C PRO A 108 -6.02 -19.28 0.42
N ASP A 109 -5.46 -18.95 -0.75
CA ASP A 109 -5.05 -17.59 -1.12
C ASP A 109 -6.25 -16.67 -1.27
N ASP A 110 -7.26 -17.06 -2.08
CA ASP A 110 -8.47 -16.26 -2.27
C ASP A 110 -9.20 -15.99 -0.95
N VAL A 111 -9.28 -17.02 -0.09
CA VAL A 111 -9.90 -16.89 1.24
C VAL A 111 -9.11 -15.93 2.12
N ALA A 112 -7.78 -16.01 2.09
CA ALA A 112 -6.92 -15.15 2.88
C ALA A 112 -6.99 -13.70 2.41
N ASP A 113 -6.88 -13.46 1.09
CA ASP A 113 -6.95 -12.12 0.51
C ASP A 113 -8.30 -11.45 0.83
N ALA A 114 -9.42 -12.16 0.64
CA ALA A 114 -10.75 -11.65 0.99
C ALA A 114 -10.90 -11.32 2.48
N LEU A 115 -10.37 -12.16 3.39
CA LEU A 115 -10.44 -11.91 4.83
C LEU A 115 -9.56 -10.75 5.26
N LEU A 116 -8.38 -10.58 4.64
CA LEU A 116 -7.48 -9.47 4.94
C LEU A 116 -8.03 -8.14 4.43
N LEU A 117 -8.60 -8.10 3.22
CA LEU A 117 -9.30 -6.91 2.71
C LEU A 117 -10.52 -6.57 3.58
N LYS A 118 -11.30 -7.59 3.98
CA LYS A 118 -12.42 -7.40 4.91
C LYS A 118 -11.97 -6.85 6.26
N PHE A 119 -10.84 -7.33 6.79
CA PHE A 119 -10.26 -6.83 8.02
C PHE A 119 -9.91 -5.34 7.89
N ASP A 120 -9.24 -4.94 6.81
CA ASP A 120 -8.84 -3.55 6.56
C ASP A 120 -10.07 -2.63 6.41
N ALA A 121 -11.10 -3.08 5.70
CA ALA A 121 -12.37 -2.33 5.60
C ALA A 121 -13.08 -2.18 6.94
N MET A 122 -13.14 -3.24 7.74
CA MET A 122 -13.73 -3.21 9.09
C MET A 122 -12.90 -2.34 10.05
N LEU A 123 -11.58 -2.32 9.90
CA LEU A 123 -10.69 -1.44 10.67
C LEU A 123 -10.97 0.03 10.31
N GLY A 124 -11.15 0.35 9.03
CA GLY A 124 -11.53 1.69 8.56
C GLY A 124 -12.89 2.18 9.09
N LEU A 125 -13.78 1.26 9.48
CA LEU A 125 -15.05 1.55 10.14
C LEU A 125 -14.98 1.55 11.68
N ASP A 126 -13.79 1.52 12.26
CA ASP A 126 -13.60 1.41 13.71
C ASP A 126 -14.36 0.22 14.34
N ALA A 127 -14.41 -0.91 13.64
CA ALA A 127 -15.11 -2.10 14.12
C ALA A 127 -14.52 -2.61 15.45
N PRO A 128 -15.36 -3.23 16.32
CA PRO A 128 -14.89 -3.71 17.61
C PRO A 128 -13.73 -4.71 17.49
N PRO A 129 -12.66 -4.60 18.30
CA PRO A 129 -11.49 -5.49 18.22
C PRO A 129 -11.84 -6.99 18.31
N ALA A 130 -12.94 -7.35 18.99
CA ALA A 130 -13.39 -8.73 19.06
C ALA A 130 -13.92 -9.28 17.73
N GLU A 131 -14.46 -8.42 16.87
CA GLU A 131 -14.93 -8.78 15.53
C GLU A 131 -13.77 -8.87 14.57
N LEU A 132 -12.87 -7.89 14.58
CA LEU A 132 -11.62 -7.90 13.81
C LEU A 132 -10.80 -9.16 14.09
N ARG A 133 -10.64 -9.52 15.38
CA ARG A 133 -9.95 -10.76 15.79
C ARG A 133 -10.60 -12.02 15.22
N ARG A 134 -11.93 -12.06 15.09
CA ARG A 134 -12.63 -13.21 14.50
C ARG A 134 -12.33 -13.35 13.01
N VAL A 135 -12.25 -12.23 12.29
CA VAL A 135 -11.92 -12.23 10.87
C VAL A 135 -10.49 -12.75 10.69
N LEU A 136 -9.51 -12.23 11.42
CA LEU A 136 -8.13 -12.70 11.32
C LEU A 136 -7.94 -14.16 11.76
N ALA A 137 -8.70 -14.61 12.76
CA ALA A 137 -8.64 -16.01 13.19
C ALA A 137 -9.23 -17.00 12.16
N ALA A 138 -9.95 -16.51 11.15
CA ALA A 138 -10.45 -17.31 10.04
C ALA A 138 -9.49 -17.39 8.85
N VAL A 139 -8.42 -16.58 8.83
CA VAL A 139 -7.38 -16.64 7.78
C VAL A 139 -6.70 -18.00 7.83
N PRO A 140 -6.60 -18.72 6.71
CA PRO A 140 -5.93 -20.02 6.65
C PRO A 140 -4.45 -19.96 7.10
N GLU A 141 -3.93 -21.06 7.60
CA GLU A 141 -2.50 -21.15 7.97
C GLU A 141 -1.57 -21.30 6.74
N GLY A 142 -2.12 -21.49 5.57
CA GLY A 142 -1.40 -21.78 4.33
C GLY A 142 -1.21 -23.30 4.12
N PRO A 143 -0.32 -23.74 3.22
CA PRO A 143 0.61 -22.88 2.46
C PRO A 143 -0.09 -21.99 1.44
N PHE A 144 0.51 -20.84 1.17
CA PHE A 144 0.04 -19.87 0.17
C PHE A 144 0.93 -19.90 -1.07
N GLU A 145 0.35 -19.67 -2.24
CA GLU A 145 1.09 -19.42 -3.48
C GLU A 145 1.65 -18.01 -3.49
N ASN A 146 0.88 -17.04 -2.94
CA ASN A 146 1.29 -15.66 -2.75
C ASN A 146 1.97 -15.47 -1.37
N PRO A 147 3.30 -15.30 -1.30
CA PRO A 147 4.01 -15.12 -0.02
C PRO A 147 3.63 -13.83 0.72
N ALA A 148 3.13 -12.81 0.00
CA ALA A 148 2.73 -11.52 0.60
C ALA A 148 1.58 -11.67 1.61
N ILE A 149 0.75 -12.70 1.49
CA ILE A 149 -0.35 -12.98 2.43
C ILE A 149 0.17 -13.10 3.86
N VAL A 150 1.30 -13.75 4.05
CA VAL A 150 1.89 -13.94 5.39
C VAL A 150 2.30 -12.60 6.01
N TYR A 151 2.84 -11.70 5.19
CA TYR A 151 3.17 -10.35 5.62
C TYR A 151 1.90 -9.56 5.98
N HIS A 152 0.88 -9.57 5.11
CA HIS A 152 -0.38 -8.86 5.37
C HIS A 152 -1.08 -9.36 6.63
N ALA A 153 -1.08 -10.66 6.86
CA ALA A 153 -1.60 -11.23 8.10
C ALA A 153 -0.79 -10.76 9.33
N GLY A 154 0.54 -10.73 9.24
CA GLY A 154 1.41 -10.22 10.31
C GLY A 154 1.14 -8.76 10.64
N ARG A 155 0.97 -7.90 9.62
CA ARG A 155 0.56 -6.51 9.76
C ARG A 155 -0.81 -6.39 10.45
N ALA A 156 -1.79 -7.15 10.00
CA ALA A 156 -3.13 -7.10 10.56
C ALA A 156 -3.17 -7.49 12.05
N TRP A 157 -2.39 -8.48 12.47
CA TRP A 157 -2.25 -8.81 13.89
C TRP A 157 -1.52 -7.73 14.70
N PHE A 158 -0.55 -7.02 14.08
CA PHE A 158 0.08 -5.86 14.69
C PHE A 158 -0.92 -4.74 14.96
N GLU A 159 -1.79 -4.40 13.98
CA GLU A 159 -2.85 -3.38 14.12
C GLU A 159 -3.83 -3.70 15.26
N LEU A 160 -4.03 -4.98 15.57
CA LEU A 160 -4.81 -5.41 16.74
C LEU A 160 -4.04 -5.39 18.06
N GLY A 161 -2.74 -5.06 18.05
CA GLY A 161 -1.88 -5.10 19.21
C GLY A 161 -1.49 -6.52 19.67
N GLU A 162 -1.73 -7.54 18.86
CA GLU A 162 -1.40 -8.94 19.15
C GLU A 162 0.06 -9.24 18.73
N LEU A 163 1.00 -8.65 19.46
CA LEU A 163 2.41 -8.59 19.09
C LEU A 163 3.08 -9.97 18.93
N ASP A 164 2.64 -11.00 19.69
CA ASP A 164 3.21 -12.35 19.57
C ASP A 164 2.87 -13.00 18.24
N ALA A 165 1.62 -12.88 17.82
CA ALA A 165 1.14 -13.40 16.54
C ALA A 165 1.76 -12.62 15.37
N ALA A 166 1.82 -11.30 15.49
CA ALA A 166 2.42 -10.42 14.50
C ALA A 166 3.91 -10.78 14.28
N GLU A 167 4.71 -10.88 15.35
CA GLU A 167 6.14 -11.19 15.23
C GLU A 167 6.38 -12.54 14.58
N ALA A 168 5.61 -13.57 14.96
CA ALA A 168 5.76 -14.91 14.39
C ALA A 168 5.50 -14.93 12.87
N LEU A 169 4.46 -14.23 12.41
CA LEU A 169 4.13 -14.13 10.98
C LEU A 169 5.11 -13.25 10.22
N LEU A 170 5.53 -12.11 10.77
CA LEU A 170 6.52 -11.23 10.13
C LEU A 170 7.88 -11.91 9.97
N LEU A 171 8.32 -12.68 10.96
CA LEU A 171 9.56 -13.48 10.84
C LEU A 171 9.44 -14.55 9.76
N LYS A 172 8.26 -15.18 9.59
CA LYS A 172 8.00 -16.11 8.50
C LYS A 172 8.00 -15.37 7.15
N ALA A 173 7.32 -14.24 7.04
CA ALA A 173 7.28 -13.43 5.81
C ALA A 173 8.69 -12.98 5.38
N ILE A 174 9.53 -12.55 6.34
CA ILE A 174 10.93 -12.19 6.08
C ILE A 174 11.76 -13.40 5.63
N ALA A 175 11.48 -14.59 6.16
CA ALA A 175 12.18 -15.81 5.74
C ALA A 175 11.81 -16.21 4.30
N ASP A 176 10.56 -16.01 3.91
CA ASP A 176 10.06 -16.28 2.57
C ASP A 176 10.49 -15.18 1.57
N GLU A 177 10.42 -13.91 1.98
CA GLU A 177 10.76 -12.73 1.16
C GLU A 177 11.75 -11.79 1.89
N PRO A 178 13.04 -12.12 2.00
CA PRO A 178 14.01 -11.34 2.79
C PRO A 178 14.30 -9.95 2.20
N GLN A 179 13.93 -9.69 0.95
CA GLN A 179 14.10 -8.41 0.28
C GLN A 179 12.85 -7.50 0.39
N ASN A 180 11.81 -7.92 1.09
CA ASN A 180 10.63 -7.10 1.32
C ASN A 180 10.88 -6.14 2.50
N PRO A 181 10.99 -4.82 2.26
CA PRO A 181 11.28 -3.86 3.33
C PRO A 181 10.16 -3.73 4.36
N ASP A 182 8.91 -4.04 3.97
CA ASP A 182 7.74 -3.86 4.83
C ASP A 182 7.72 -4.89 5.96
N GLY A 183 8.11 -6.13 5.68
CA GLY A 183 8.26 -7.16 6.72
C GLY A 183 9.24 -6.74 7.80
N HIS A 184 10.38 -6.17 7.42
CA HIS A 184 11.38 -5.66 8.36
C HIS A 184 10.88 -4.42 9.11
N TYR A 185 10.16 -3.51 8.44
CA TYR A 185 9.58 -2.32 9.05
C TYR A 185 8.60 -2.69 10.17
N TYR A 186 7.61 -3.54 9.86
CA TYR A 186 6.63 -3.96 10.87
C TYR A 186 7.26 -4.80 11.99
N LEU A 187 8.28 -5.60 11.70
CA LEU A 187 9.04 -6.27 12.75
C LEU A 187 9.75 -5.27 13.67
N GLY A 188 10.24 -4.16 13.12
CA GLY A 188 10.79 -3.05 13.88
C GLY A 188 9.75 -2.44 14.83
N LEU A 189 8.54 -2.14 14.33
CA LEU A 189 7.44 -1.59 15.11
C LEU A 189 6.99 -2.56 16.23
N VAL A 190 6.87 -3.85 15.94
CA VAL A 190 6.56 -4.87 16.95
C VAL A 190 7.58 -4.88 18.08
N ARG A 191 8.87 -4.84 17.74
CA ARG A 191 9.96 -4.85 18.75
C ARG A 191 10.03 -3.57 19.54
N GLU A 192 9.78 -2.44 18.91
CA GLU A 192 9.67 -1.14 19.58
C GLU A 192 8.54 -1.14 20.61
N GLN A 193 7.36 -1.63 20.28
CA GLN A 193 6.24 -1.76 21.23
C GLN A 193 6.53 -2.74 22.39
N ARG A 194 7.52 -3.60 22.24
CA ARG A 194 8.01 -4.52 23.29
C ARG A 194 9.19 -3.97 24.08
N ASP A 195 9.56 -2.71 23.88
CA ASP A 195 10.77 -2.10 24.46
C ASP A 195 12.09 -2.81 24.07
N ASP A 196 12.07 -3.65 23.00
CA ASP A 196 13.28 -4.22 22.39
C ASP A 196 13.90 -3.23 21.38
N TRP A 197 14.38 -2.11 21.90
CA TRP A 197 14.97 -1.02 21.10
C TRP A 197 16.12 -1.49 20.21
N ARG A 198 16.89 -2.48 20.69
CA ARG A 198 18.00 -3.03 19.90
C ARG A 198 17.53 -3.87 18.72
N GLY A 199 16.55 -4.73 18.98
CA GLY A 199 15.94 -5.53 17.91
C GLY A 199 15.17 -4.67 16.91
N ALA A 200 14.48 -3.63 17.40
CA ALA A 200 13.80 -2.64 16.56
C ALA A 200 14.79 -1.92 15.63
N ALA A 201 15.88 -1.36 16.18
CA ALA A 201 16.89 -0.68 15.39
C ALA A 201 17.50 -1.56 14.29
N VAL A 202 17.76 -2.84 14.56
CA VAL A 202 18.26 -3.78 13.55
C VAL A 202 17.24 -3.96 12.41
N ALA A 203 15.98 -4.17 12.74
CA ALA A 203 14.92 -4.37 11.75
C ALA A 203 14.67 -3.09 10.93
N PHE A 204 14.65 -1.92 11.57
CA PHE A 204 14.50 -0.63 10.90
C PHE A 204 15.67 -0.28 9.98
N LEU A 205 16.91 -0.61 10.36
CA LEU A 205 18.07 -0.41 9.50
C LEU A 205 18.00 -1.28 8.25
N GLU A 206 17.54 -2.53 8.38
CA GLU A 206 17.36 -3.42 7.22
C GLU A 206 16.23 -2.90 6.31
N SER A 207 15.07 -2.53 6.87
CA SER A 207 13.99 -1.92 6.10
C SER A 207 14.46 -0.68 5.33
N ARG A 208 15.17 0.23 6.00
CA ARG A 208 15.73 1.44 5.39
C ARG A 208 16.65 1.12 4.20
N GLU A 209 17.55 0.16 4.36
CA GLU A 209 18.49 -0.21 3.30
C GLU A 209 17.76 -0.80 2.10
N LEU A 210 16.79 -1.66 2.33
CA LEU A 210 15.95 -2.24 1.29
C LEU A 210 15.11 -1.17 0.59
N ASP A 211 14.49 -0.25 1.34
CA ASP A 211 13.74 0.88 0.79
C ASP A 211 14.58 1.74 -0.16
N LEU A 212 15.86 1.96 0.15
CA LEU A 212 16.77 2.73 -0.69
C LEU A 212 17.16 2.00 -1.99
N HIS A 213 17.05 0.67 -2.02
CA HIS A 213 17.29 -0.13 -3.22
C HIS A 213 16.07 -0.23 -4.14
N LEU A 214 14.87 0.09 -3.65
CA LEU A 214 13.69 0.16 -4.52
C LEU A 214 13.84 1.24 -5.60
N PRO A 215 13.28 1.03 -6.80
CA PRO A 215 13.28 2.07 -7.83
C PRO A 215 12.51 3.31 -7.34
N THR A 216 12.97 4.49 -7.77
CA THR A 216 12.20 5.73 -7.55
C THR A 216 10.98 5.77 -8.46
N ALA A 217 9.95 6.49 -8.05
CA ALA A 217 8.80 6.75 -8.92
C ALA A 217 9.26 7.41 -10.23
N PRO A 218 8.63 7.10 -11.37
CA PRO A 218 9.01 7.69 -12.67
C PRO A 218 8.94 9.22 -12.70
N TRP A 219 8.12 9.81 -11.85
CA TRP A 219 7.94 11.24 -11.70
C TRP A 219 8.83 11.87 -10.63
N SER A 220 9.62 11.07 -9.90
CA SER A 220 10.48 11.56 -8.80
C SER A 220 11.43 12.65 -9.31
N PRO A 221 11.42 13.85 -8.70
CA PRO A 221 12.28 14.94 -9.09
C PRO A 221 13.73 14.68 -8.69
N SER A 222 14.66 15.34 -9.39
CA SER A 222 16.05 15.34 -8.93
C SER A 222 16.16 15.97 -7.54
N ARG A 223 17.18 15.59 -6.77
CA ARG A 223 17.44 16.16 -5.43
C ARG A 223 17.45 17.70 -5.41
N ALA A 224 18.02 18.33 -6.44
CA ALA A 224 18.09 19.79 -6.55
C ALA A 224 16.68 20.39 -6.82
N GLU A 225 15.85 19.69 -7.56
CA GLU A 225 14.48 20.10 -7.84
C GLU A 225 13.58 19.89 -6.64
N PHE A 226 13.68 18.74 -5.98
CA PHE A 226 13.01 18.48 -4.72
C PHE A 226 13.31 19.57 -3.69
N HIS A 227 14.58 19.93 -3.53
CA HIS A 227 14.94 21.00 -2.59
C HIS A 227 14.32 22.36 -2.97
N ARG A 228 14.18 22.67 -4.27
CA ARG A 228 13.49 23.90 -4.72
C ARG A 228 11.99 23.87 -4.39
N ILE A 229 11.34 22.71 -4.60
CA ILE A 229 9.93 22.50 -4.24
C ILE A 229 9.77 22.64 -2.73
N LEU A 230 10.64 22.01 -1.95
CA LEU A 230 10.64 22.11 -0.48
C LEU A 230 10.74 23.56 0.01
N VAL A 231 11.68 24.35 -0.50
CA VAL A 231 11.81 25.75 -0.10
C VAL A 231 10.54 26.55 -0.43
N LYS A 232 9.95 26.31 -1.61
CA LYS A 232 8.70 26.92 -2.01
C LYS A 232 7.51 26.50 -1.12
N ALA A 233 7.46 25.23 -0.72
CA ALA A 233 6.44 24.73 0.20
C ALA A 233 6.55 25.38 1.59
N LEU A 234 7.76 25.54 2.10
CA LEU A 234 7.99 26.20 3.39
C LEU A 234 7.53 27.67 3.39
N ASP A 235 7.67 28.38 2.27
CA ASP A 235 7.22 29.76 2.13
C ASP A 235 5.69 29.89 2.17
N GLN A 236 4.93 28.80 1.99
CA GLN A 236 3.46 28.77 2.07
C GLN A 236 2.94 28.57 3.49
N ILE A 237 3.78 28.09 4.40
CA ILE A 237 3.38 27.90 5.79
C ILE A 237 3.12 29.28 6.44
N PRO A 238 1.95 29.51 7.05
CA PRO A 238 1.63 30.78 7.70
C PRO A 238 2.69 31.18 8.72
N ARG A 239 3.08 32.46 8.77
CA ARG A 239 4.17 32.95 9.60
C ARG A 239 3.99 32.74 11.10
N ASP A 240 2.76 32.77 11.58
CA ASP A 240 2.42 32.47 12.97
C ASP A 240 2.69 31.01 13.31
N ALA A 241 2.46 30.10 12.37
CA ALA A 241 2.77 28.68 12.52
C ALA A 241 4.28 28.41 12.34
N SER A 242 4.94 29.06 11.37
CA SER A 242 6.34 28.81 11.05
C SER A 242 7.35 29.57 11.92
N ALA A 243 6.90 30.44 12.83
CA ALA A 243 7.78 31.23 13.69
C ALA A 243 8.88 30.42 14.41
N PRO A 244 8.61 29.18 14.90
CA PRO A 244 9.67 28.36 15.50
C PRO A 244 10.78 27.93 14.53
N LEU A 245 10.54 28.04 13.23
CA LEU A 245 11.49 27.70 12.16
C LEU A 245 12.27 28.91 11.64
N ASP A 246 12.06 30.11 12.22
CA ASP A 246 12.78 31.31 11.79
C ASP A 246 14.30 31.12 11.91
N GLY A 247 15.00 31.20 10.80
CA GLY A 247 16.46 30.97 10.74
C GLY A 247 16.87 29.48 10.81
N ALA A 248 15.94 28.56 10.67
CA ALA A 248 16.24 27.14 10.63
C ALA A 248 17.09 26.75 9.42
N LEU A 249 17.97 25.77 9.64
CA LEU A 249 18.69 25.13 8.55
C LEU A 249 17.82 24.03 7.93
N VAL A 250 17.42 24.21 6.69
CA VAL A 250 16.61 23.23 5.94
C VAL A 250 17.52 22.30 5.15
N LEU A 251 17.38 21.02 5.37
CA LEU A 251 18.18 19.95 4.79
C LEU A 251 17.27 18.93 4.10
N SER A 252 17.62 18.51 2.89
CA SER A 252 16.95 17.41 2.21
C SER A 252 17.88 16.22 2.06
N ALA A 253 17.38 15.01 2.34
CA ALA A 253 18.08 13.75 2.18
C ALA A 253 17.14 12.72 1.56
N GLU A 254 17.65 11.57 1.14
CA GLU A 254 16.79 10.50 0.58
C GLU A 254 15.97 9.82 1.68
N ALA A 255 16.61 9.48 2.80
CA ALA A 255 16.00 8.86 3.98
C ALA A 255 16.79 9.29 5.24
N PRO A 256 16.29 9.02 6.47
CA PRO A 256 17.02 9.24 7.71
C PRO A 256 18.39 8.57 7.71
N GLY A 257 19.40 9.20 8.30
CA GLY A 257 20.72 8.61 8.47
C GLY A 257 20.69 7.35 9.35
N MET A 258 21.60 6.39 9.11
CA MET A 258 21.67 5.15 9.91
C MET A 258 21.81 5.43 11.40
N GLU A 259 22.56 6.48 11.76
CA GLU A 259 22.77 6.89 13.15
C GLU A 259 21.46 7.32 13.81
N LEU A 260 20.64 8.09 13.08
CA LEU A 260 19.33 8.55 13.57
C LEU A 260 18.37 7.36 13.76
N VAL A 261 18.35 6.43 12.80
CA VAL A 261 17.53 5.21 12.91
C VAL A 261 17.99 4.33 14.07
N ALA A 262 19.29 4.20 14.28
CA ALA A 262 19.83 3.47 15.43
C ALA A 262 19.54 4.14 16.78
N GLU A 263 19.29 5.45 16.79
CA GLU A 263 18.86 6.24 17.96
C GLU A 263 17.34 6.26 18.15
N GLY A 264 16.57 5.58 17.28
CA GLY A 264 15.12 5.42 17.41
C GLY A 264 14.28 6.35 16.52
N VAL A 265 14.89 7.00 15.51
CA VAL A 265 14.13 7.72 14.49
C VAL A 265 13.51 6.70 13.52
N ASP A 266 12.22 6.82 13.25
CA ASP A 266 11.53 5.98 12.27
C ASP A 266 12.20 6.13 10.89
N PRO A 267 12.63 5.03 10.24
CA PRO A 267 13.25 5.08 8.91
C PRO A 267 12.35 5.67 7.83
N ARG A 268 11.03 5.63 8.03
CA ARG A 268 10.01 6.12 7.10
C ARG A 268 9.43 7.49 7.48
N GLN A 269 9.91 8.11 8.54
CA GLN A 269 9.48 9.45 8.92
C GLN A 269 9.75 10.44 7.76
N PRO A 270 8.75 11.23 7.31
CA PRO A 270 8.95 12.15 6.19
C PRO A 270 9.70 13.43 6.58
N VAL A 271 9.51 13.91 7.80
CA VAL A 271 10.11 15.16 8.31
C VAL A 271 10.60 14.96 9.74
N LEU A 272 11.76 15.52 10.06
CA LEU A 272 12.29 15.59 11.42
C LEU A 272 12.70 17.02 11.74
N ILE A 273 12.18 17.59 12.81
CA ILE A 273 12.54 18.92 13.31
C ILE A 273 13.33 18.80 14.59
N GLU A 274 14.54 19.31 14.60
CA GLU A 274 15.41 19.32 15.77
C GLU A 274 15.69 20.74 16.26
N GLY A 275 15.98 20.86 17.56
CA GLY A 275 16.34 22.14 18.17
C GLY A 275 15.16 22.97 18.66
N VAL A 276 13.92 22.51 18.43
CA VAL A 276 12.68 23.10 18.94
C VAL A 276 12.10 22.19 20.03
N GLY A 277 11.67 22.75 21.11
CA GLY A 277 10.97 22.05 22.17
C GLY A 277 9.52 22.49 22.32
N PRO A 278 8.81 21.98 23.35
CA PRO A 278 7.42 22.33 23.62
C PRO A 278 7.19 23.85 23.67
N GLY A 279 6.07 24.28 23.12
CA GLY A 279 5.72 25.70 23.00
C GLY A 279 6.49 26.45 21.91
N GLY A 280 7.21 25.75 21.00
CA GLY A 280 7.97 26.37 19.91
C GLY A 280 9.25 27.08 20.38
N ILE A 281 9.73 26.77 21.59
CA ILE A 281 10.90 27.39 22.19
C ILE A 281 12.14 26.57 21.86
N PRO A 282 13.29 27.18 21.50
CA PRO A 282 14.54 26.46 21.31
C PRO A 282 14.90 25.63 22.56
N ILE A 283 15.33 24.38 22.37
CA ILE A 283 15.69 23.43 23.44
C ILE A 283 16.79 24.01 24.35
N ALA A 284 17.71 24.80 23.79
CA ALA A 284 18.73 25.52 24.52
C ALA A 284 18.96 26.91 23.88
N PRO A 285 19.40 27.91 24.68
CA PRO A 285 19.75 29.22 24.16
C PRO A 285 20.83 29.12 23.06
N GLY A 286 20.48 29.58 21.82
CA GLY A 286 21.37 29.53 20.68
C GLY A 286 21.47 28.19 19.98
N SER A 287 20.62 27.22 20.32
CA SER A 287 20.51 25.98 19.54
C SER A 287 20.04 26.29 18.10
N LEU A 288 20.71 25.68 17.14
CA LEU A 288 20.30 25.79 15.73
C LEU A 288 19.09 24.87 15.50
N VAL A 289 18.01 25.46 14.99
CA VAL A 289 16.86 24.68 14.51
C VAL A 289 17.23 24.05 13.17
N ARG A 290 16.95 22.77 13.02
CA ARG A 290 17.19 22.00 11.81
C ARG A 290 15.90 21.32 11.38
N VAL A 291 15.60 21.41 10.09
CA VAL A 291 14.47 20.74 9.45
C VAL A 291 15.05 19.76 8.43
N PHE A 292 14.93 18.48 8.72
CA PHE A 292 15.28 17.42 7.77
C PHE A 292 14.02 16.97 7.06
N VAL A 293 14.08 16.90 5.73
CA VAL A 293 12.99 16.39 4.90
C VAL A 293 13.52 15.24 4.04
N TYR A 294 12.88 14.10 4.14
CA TYR A 294 13.34 12.86 3.53
C TYR A 294 12.52 12.57 2.26
N GLN A 295 13.17 12.80 1.11
CA GLN A 295 12.53 12.78 -0.20
C GLN A 295 11.76 11.49 -0.46
N ARG A 296 12.38 10.33 -0.27
CA ARG A 296 11.75 9.02 -0.50
C ARG A 296 10.51 8.81 0.38
N ASN A 297 10.57 9.29 1.61
CA ASN A 297 9.49 9.11 2.56
C ASN A 297 8.29 10.01 2.25
N VAL A 298 8.54 11.25 1.79
CA VAL A 298 7.46 12.13 1.30
C VAL A 298 6.86 11.61 -0.01
N GLU A 299 7.70 11.13 -0.95
CA GLU A 299 7.24 10.58 -2.22
C GLU A 299 6.34 9.34 -2.07
N ARG A 300 6.44 8.60 -0.96
CA ARG A 300 5.53 7.49 -0.62
C ARG A 300 4.10 7.93 -0.31
N LEU A 301 3.91 9.18 0.06
CA LEU A 301 2.62 9.73 0.49
C LEU A 301 1.81 10.33 -0.66
N VAL A 302 2.39 10.42 -1.86
CA VAL A 302 1.77 11.08 -3.02
C VAL A 302 1.85 10.20 -4.27
N ALA A 303 0.83 10.34 -5.12
CA ALA A 303 0.77 9.61 -6.38
C ALA A 303 1.51 10.33 -7.53
N SER A 304 1.72 11.63 -7.44
CA SER A 304 2.26 12.45 -8.53
C SER A 304 3.15 13.59 -8.05
N LEU A 305 3.90 14.18 -8.98
CA LEU A 305 4.71 15.36 -8.72
C LEU A 305 3.85 16.59 -8.37
N ASP A 306 2.63 16.66 -8.88
CA ASP A 306 1.74 17.80 -8.67
C ASP A 306 1.26 17.87 -7.21
N ASP A 307 1.16 16.74 -6.52
CA ASP A 307 0.71 16.64 -5.13
C ASP A 307 1.85 16.90 -4.13
N LEU A 308 3.11 16.79 -4.59
CA LEU A 308 4.29 16.80 -3.72
C LEU A 308 4.43 18.09 -2.90
N GLU A 309 4.12 19.25 -3.49
CA GLU A 309 4.25 20.54 -2.81
C GLU A 309 3.25 20.69 -1.66
N ALA A 310 2.01 20.26 -1.87
CA ALA A 310 0.97 20.29 -0.84
C ALA A 310 1.27 19.33 0.30
N GLU A 311 1.76 18.13 -0.02
CA GLU A 311 2.15 17.14 0.98
C GLU A 311 3.34 17.60 1.82
N LEU A 312 4.35 18.24 1.22
CA LEU A 312 5.46 18.84 1.96
C LEU A 312 4.99 19.86 3.00
N VAL A 313 4.03 20.72 2.63
CA VAL A 313 3.42 21.69 3.58
C VAL A 313 2.73 20.95 4.71
N SER A 314 1.93 19.92 4.38
CA SER A 314 1.20 19.09 5.35
C SER A 314 2.13 18.44 6.35
N GLN A 315 3.15 17.74 5.87
CA GLN A 315 4.09 16.98 6.71
C GLN A 315 4.95 17.88 7.61
N VAL A 316 5.43 19.01 7.09
CA VAL A 316 6.18 19.98 7.92
C VAL A 316 5.30 20.60 8.99
N GLN A 317 4.04 20.94 8.68
CA GLN A 317 3.11 21.46 9.66
C GLN A 317 2.74 20.44 10.73
N ALA A 318 2.51 19.19 10.34
CA ALA A 318 2.21 18.10 11.26
C ALA A 318 3.38 17.87 12.24
N GLU A 319 4.60 17.77 11.74
CA GLU A 319 5.77 17.57 12.57
C GLU A 319 6.04 18.78 13.49
N LEU A 320 5.88 20.00 12.97
CA LEU A 320 6.02 21.20 13.78
C LEU A 320 4.98 21.26 14.90
N HIS A 321 3.73 20.91 14.60
CA HIS A 321 2.66 20.82 15.57
C HIS A 321 3.00 19.81 16.68
N ARG A 322 3.46 18.62 16.30
CA ARG A 322 3.89 17.56 17.22
C ARG A 322 4.97 18.05 18.18
N VAL A 323 6.03 18.68 17.65
CA VAL A 323 7.16 19.18 18.43
C VAL A 323 6.74 20.31 19.36
N VAL A 324 5.88 21.23 18.88
CA VAL A 324 5.38 22.38 19.67
C VAL A 324 4.45 21.94 20.80
N GLN A 325 3.63 20.92 20.59
CA GLN A 325 2.77 20.34 21.63
C GLN A 325 3.57 19.56 22.69
N GLY A 326 4.80 19.18 22.36
CA GLY A 326 5.65 18.38 23.25
C GLY A 326 5.26 16.90 23.25
N ASP A 327 4.53 16.47 22.23
CA ASP A 327 4.22 15.07 22.04
C ASP A 327 5.54 14.33 21.76
N ALA A 328 5.80 13.27 22.52
CA ALA A 328 6.88 12.34 22.22
C ALA A 328 6.69 11.84 20.77
N ALA A 329 7.77 11.39 20.12
CA ALA A 329 7.65 10.75 18.82
C ALA A 329 6.40 9.88 18.79
N PRO A 330 5.55 9.96 17.75
CA PRO A 330 4.24 9.33 17.77
C PRO A 330 4.38 7.89 18.22
N SER A 331 3.64 7.53 19.25
CA SER A 331 3.36 6.14 19.54
C SER A 331 2.80 5.51 18.25
N PRO A 332 3.12 4.27 17.92
CA PRO A 332 2.66 3.61 16.70
C PRO A 332 1.16 3.70 16.43
N GLU A 333 0.36 3.95 17.48
CA GLU A 333 -1.08 4.21 17.37
C GLU A 333 -1.46 5.51 16.62
N ALA A 334 -0.52 6.47 16.48
CA ALA A 334 -0.77 7.75 15.79
C ALA A 334 -0.24 7.77 14.35
N LEU A 335 0.59 6.82 14.00
CA LEU A 335 1.04 6.54 12.65
C LEU A 335 0.42 5.20 12.22
N SER A 336 -0.89 5.15 12.10
CA SER A 336 -1.42 4.26 11.06
C SER A 336 -0.67 4.69 9.81
N PRO A 337 0.20 3.84 9.22
CA PRO A 337 0.85 4.21 7.97
C PRO A 337 -0.28 4.68 7.05
N PRO A 338 -0.09 5.75 6.28
CA PRO A 338 -1.04 6.04 5.23
C PRO A 338 -1.29 4.71 4.54
N ALA A 339 -2.56 4.37 4.38
CA ALA A 339 -2.95 3.14 3.71
C ALA A 339 -2.01 2.97 2.53
N PRO A 340 -1.38 1.80 2.32
CA PRO A 340 -0.32 1.64 1.36
C PRO A 340 -0.77 2.35 0.09
N GLY A 341 -0.09 3.47 -0.21
CA GLY A 341 -0.35 4.19 -1.44
C GLY A 341 -0.28 3.15 -2.55
N PRO A 342 -0.94 3.30 -3.69
CA PRO A 342 -0.99 2.28 -4.72
C PRO A 342 0.41 1.72 -4.84
N ILE A 343 0.55 0.48 -4.42
CA ILE A 343 1.83 -0.22 -4.35
C ILE A 343 2.48 0.06 -5.68
N ALA A 344 3.63 0.76 -5.66
CA ALA A 344 4.47 0.81 -6.86
C ALA A 344 4.66 -0.66 -7.19
N GLN A 345 3.84 -1.15 -8.12
CA GLN A 345 3.64 -2.57 -8.36
C GLN A 345 5.01 -3.20 -8.54
N VAL A 346 5.45 -3.91 -7.52
CA VAL A 346 6.30 -5.07 -7.77
C VAL A 346 5.46 -5.85 -8.77
N ALA A 347 5.97 -5.97 -10.00
CA ALA A 347 5.28 -6.67 -11.07
C ALA A 347 4.68 -7.93 -10.48
N PRO A 348 3.36 -8.17 -10.64
CA PRO A 348 2.74 -9.35 -10.05
C PRO A 348 3.60 -10.54 -10.42
N ALA A 349 3.86 -11.40 -9.45
CA ALA A 349 4.54 -12.65 -9.70
C ALA A 349 3.89 -13.27 -10.94
N PRO A 350 4.65 -13.83 -11.90
CA PRO A 350 4.10 -14.33 -13.14
C PRO A 350 2.87 -15.16 -12.82
N GLY A 351 1.71 -14.68 -13.25
CA GLY A 351 0.44 -15.34 -13.02
C GLY A 351 0.58 -16.82 -13.40
N PRO A 352 -0.11 -17.73 -12.73
CA PRO A 352 -0.01 -19.15 -13.05
C PRO A 352 -0.15 -19.32 -14.55
N GLY A 353 0.90 -19.88 -15.17
CA GLY A 353 0.89 -20.19 -16.60
C GLY A 353 -0.39 -20.96 -16.92
N PRO A 354 -0.85 -20.96 -18.17
CA PRO A 354 -2.16 -21.49 -18.56
C PRO A 354 -2.36 -22.84 -17.88
N ARG A 355 -3.32 -22.89 -16.96
CA ARG A 355 -3.72 -24.15 -16.34
C ARG A 355 -4.27 -25.01 -17.50
N ASP A 356 -3.72 -26.18 -17.72
CA ASP A 356 -4.34 -27.25 -18.52
C ASP A 356 -5.64 -27.68 -17.82
N GLU A 357 -6.60 -26.76 -17.71
CA GLU A 357 -7.92 -27.09 -17.21
C GLU A 357 -8.76 -27.71 -18.34
N GLU A 358 -9.17 -28.95 -18.12
CA GLU A 358 -10.28 -29.53 -18.86
C GLU A 358 -11.50 -28.57 -18.74
N PRO A 359 -12.23 -28.32 -19.84
CA PRO A 359 -13.35 -27.37 -19.85
C PRO A 359 -14.38 -27.80 -18.79
N ARG A 360 -14.62 -26.96 -17.82
CA ARG A 360 -15.63 -27.17 -16.76
C ARG A 360 -17.00 -27.41 -17.41
N PRO A 361 -17.76 -28.43 -17.00
CA PRO A 361 -19.09 -28.68 -17.54
C PRO A 361 -20.02 -27.52 -17.19
N ARG A 362 -20.58 -26.85 -18.21
CA ARG A 362 -21.59 -25.79 -18.06
C ARG A 362 -22.74 -26.30 -17.17
N ARG A 363 -22.99 -25.65 -16.04
CA ARG A 363 -24.18 -25.92 -15.21
C ARG A 363 -25.44 -25.57 -16.00
N PRO A 364 -26.51 -26.39 -15.95
CA PRO A 364 -27.75 -26.12 -16.66
C PRO A 364 -28.42 -24.87 -16.06
N ALA A 365 -28.88 -23.96 -16.93
CA ALA A 365 -29.62 -22.75 -16.57
C ALA A 365 -30.76 -23.08 -15.62
N ARG A 366 -30.86 -22.39 -14.48
CA ARG A 366 -32.02 -22.45 -13.58
C ARG A 366 -33.26 -21.98 -14.35
N LYS A 367 -34.21 -22.87 -14.54
CA LYS A 367 -35.56 -22.48 -14.98
C LYS A 367 -36.18 -21.60 -13.90
N LYS A 368 -36.51 -20.35 -14.28
CA LYS A 368 -37.45 -19.53 -13.49
C LYS A 368 -38.82 -20.16 -13.63
N ASP A 369 -39.36 -20.59 -12.55
CA ASP A 369 -40.82 -20.78 -12.34
C ASP A 369 -41.41 -19.56 -11.67
#